data_43b5416f50c23741e09983dc8183a34a
#
_entry.id   43b5416f50c23741e09983dc8183a34a
#
_cell.length_a   1.000
_cell.length_b   1.000
_cell.length_c   1.000
_cell.angle_alpha   90.00
_cell.angle_beta   90.00
_cell.angle_gamma   90.00
#
_symmetry.space_group_name_H-M   'P 1'
#
loop_
_entity.id
_entity.type
_entity.pdbx_description
1 polymer ?
#
loop_
_entity_poly.entity_id
_entity_poly.type
_entity_poly.pdbx_seq_one_letter_code
_entity_poly.pdbx_strand_id
1 'polypeptide(L)'
;MTAAVLAWALTQIECGHKVVMASVVETSGSVPGKVGARLAMRSSDETWVGTVGGAGLEMMVLKRSRSMLNEHHLPAGEVLTFGLNKGAKGYEVTPLDSLCGGRVTLSLEVLVPMPHVLLIGGGHCAQAIAPALDALGWSHSIHDTREDFCNLEAFPNANHHLHMDIDSFVGHHSAEVLSQYSDVLFLGHDWSEDQTRLLGMLTCIQAQGALMNGQDAPASE
;
A
#
# COMPACT_ATOMS: atom_id res chain seq x y z
N MET A 1 -19.36 -12.87 0.30
CA MET A 1 -18.87 -11.53 -0.07
C MET A 1 -17.81 -10.99 0.90
N THR A 2 -18.05 -10.92 2.19
CA THR A 2 -17.08 -10.37 3.17
C THR A 2 -15.71 -11.07 3.17
N ALA A 3 -15.68 -12.40 3.16
CA ALA A 3 -14.43 -13.16 3.10
C ALA A 3 -13.61 -12.88 1.83
N ALA A 4 -14.26 -12.72 0.68
CA ALA A 4 -13.58 -12.39 -0.57
C ALA A 4 -12.95 -10.99 -0.54
N VAL A 5 -13.62 -10.00 0.09
CA VAL A 5 -13.06 -8.65 0.25
C VAL A 5 -11.82 -8.67 1.16
N LEU A 6 -11.88 -9.42 2.26
CA LEU A 6 -10.74 -9.56 3.18
C LEU A 6 -9.56 -10.30 2.51
N ALA A 7 -9.82 -11.38 1.79
CA ALA A 7 -8.79 -12.12 1.06
C ALA A 7 -8.13 -11.23 -0.02
N TRP A 8 -8.94 -10.49 -0.78
CA TRP A 8 -8.41 -9.55 -1.77
C TRP A 8 -7.55 -8.46 -1.12
N ALA A 9 -8.02 -7.85 -0.01
CA ALA A 9 -7.25 -6.83 0.70
C ALA A 9 -5.92 -7.37 1.21
N LEU A 10 -5.91 -8.57 1.78
CA LEU A 10 -4.68 -9.23 2.25
C LEU A 10 -3.70 -9.43 1.08
N THR A 11 -4.16 -9.97 -0.05
CA THR A 11 -3.31 -10.12 -1.25
C THR A 11 -2.72 -8.79 -1.71
N GLN A 12 -3.50 -7.68 -1.68
CA GLN A 12 -2.95 -6.38 -2.06
C GLN A 12 -1.87 -5.91 -1.08
N ILE A 13 -2.08 -6.11 0.22
CA ILE A 13 -1.10 -5.75 1.26
C ILE A 13 0.19 -6.58 1.10
N GLU A 14 0.07 -7.88 0.83
CA GLU A 14 1.21 -8.77 0.55
C GLU A 14 1.99 -8.35 -0.71
N CYS A 15 1.30 -7.76 -1.68
CA CYS A 15 1.93 -7.15 -2.87
C CYS A 15 2.51 -5.75 -2.62
N GLY A 16 2.55 -5.24 -1.39
CA GLY A 16 3.11 -3.94 -1.04
C GLY A 16 2.17 -2.75 -1.24
N HIS A 17 0.88 -2.98 -1.54
CA HIS A 17 -0.08 -1.90 -1.72
C HIS A 17 -0.78 -1.52 -0.42
N LYS A 18 -0.95 -0.22 -0.19
CA LYS A 18 -1.86 0.28 0.84
C LYS A 18 -3.31 0.01 0.43
N VAL A 19 -4.15 -0.32 1.39
CA VAL A 19 -5.58 -0.59 1.17
C VAL A 19 -6.41 0.21 2.17
N VAL A 20 -7.44 0.90 1.71
CA VAL A 20 -8.48 1.40 2.60
C VAL A 20 -9.57 0.36 2.70
N MET A 21 -9.87 -0.07 3.92
CA MET A 21 -10.98 -0.94 4.25
C MET A 21 -12.12 -0.11 4.84
N ALA A 22 -13.26 -0.07 4.17
CA ALA A 22 -14.50 0.49 4.69
C ALA A 22 -15.44 -0.62 5.16
N SER A 23 -15.94 -0.51 6.40
CA SER A 23 -16.83 -1.51 6.99
C SER A 23 -18.07 -0.84 7.58
N VAL A 24 -19.26 -1.34 7.24
CA VAL A 24 -20.50 -0.90 7.87
C VAL A 24 -20.56 -1.45 9.30
N VAL A 25 -20.51 -0.58 10.29
CA VAL A 25 -20.51 -0.94 11.72
C VAL A 25 -21.88 -0.77 12.38
N GLU A 26 -22.72 0.15 11.87
CA GLU A 26 -24.05 0.37 12.40
C GLU A 26 -25.02 0.82 11.29
N THR A 27 -26.29 0.43 11.42
CA THR A 27 -27.36 0.87 10.53
C THR A 27 -28.64 1.14 11.33
N SER A 28 -29.41 2.16 10.92
CA SER A 28 -30.73 2.43 11.48
C SER A 28 -31.70 2.90 10.40
N GLY A 29 -32.96 2.51 10.52
CA GLY A 29 -34.00 2.81 9.52
C GLY A 29 -33.82 2.02 8.23
N SER A 30 -34.36 2.54 7.12
CA SER A 30 -34.28 1.91 5.80
C SER A 30 -32.95 2.21 5.14
N VAL A 31 -32.09 1.21 5.01
CA VAL A 31 -30.76 1.32 4.40
C VAL A 31 -30.49 0.17 3.44
N PRO A 32 -29.77 0.40 2.32
CA PRO A 32 -29.44 -0.66 1.37
C PRO A 32 -28.31 -1.57 1.87
N GLY A 33 -27.42 -1.06 2.74
CA GLY A 33 -26.29 -1.80 3.32
C GLY A 33 -26.69 -2.56 4.58
N LYS A 34 -25.92 -3.57 4.93
CA LYS A 34 -26.05 -4.34 6.18
C LYS A 34 -24.78 -4.21 7.00
N VAL A 35 -24.91 -4.27 8.33
CA VAL A 35 -23.75 -4.38 9.23
C VAL A 35 -22.86 -5.54 8.80
N GLY A 36 -21.56 -5.28 8.75
CA GLY A 36 -20.56 -6.23 8.25
C GLY A 36 -20.35 -6.20 6.72
N ALA A 37 -21.10 -5.40 5.96
CA ALA A 37 -20.79 -5.14 4.56
C ALA A 37 -19.47 -4.37 4.47
N ARG A 38 -18.63 -4.73 3.46
CA ARG A 38 -17.29 -4.17 3.30
C ARG A 38 -16.99 -3.80 1.86
N LEU A 39 -16.17 -2.75 1.73
CA LEU A 39 -15.53 -2.31 0.50
C LEU A 39 -14.05 -2.11 0.80
N ALA A 40 -13.18 -2.58 -0.09
CA ALA A 40 -11.74 -2.34 -0.01
C ALA A 40 -11.24 -1.68 -1.28
N MET A 41 -10.37 -0.66 -1.16
CA MET A 41 -9.78 0.07 -2.28
C MET A 41 -8.26 0.08 -2.15
N ARG A 42 -7.58 -0.25 -3.24
CA ARG A 42 -6.11 -0.25 -3.36
C ARG A 42 -5.58 1.12 -3.78
N SER A 43 -4.38 1.47 -3.33
CA SER A 43 -3.77 2.79 -3.57
C SER A 43 -3.21 2.99 -4.98
N SER A 44 -2.73 1.93 -5.64
CA SER A 44 -1.93 2.08 -6.87
C SER A 44 -2.74 2.52 -8.09
N ASP A 45 -3.98 2.06 -8.23
CA ASP A 45 -4.86 2.33 -9.39
C ASP A 45 -6.32 2.56 -9.00
N GLU A 46 -6.56 2.74 -7.71
CA GLU A 46 -7.91 2.92 -7.14
C GLU A 46 -8.89 1.77 -7.43
N THR A 47 -8.39 0.61 -7.84
CA THR A 47 -9.21 -0.60 -7.96
C THR A 47 -9.83 -0.93 -6.62
N TRP A 48 -11.10 -1.28 -6.62
CA TRP A 48 -11.85 -1.61 -5.42
C TRP A 48 -12.74 -2.82 -5.59
N VAL A 49 -13.08 -3.47 -4.49
CA VAL A 49 -13.95 -4.65 -4.42
C VAL A 49 -14.93 -4.54 -3.26
N GLY A 50 -16.05 -5.23 -3.37
CA GLY A 50 -17.07 -5.23 -2.31
C GLY A 50 -18.12 -4.13 -2.48
N THR A 51 -18.93 -3.95 -1.44
CA THR A 51 -20.02 -2.96 -1.42
C THR A 51 -20.39 -2.61 0.01
N VAL A 52 -20.74 -1.36 0.24
CA VAL A 52 -21.27 -0.85 1.53
C VAL A 52 -22.76 -0.48 1.44
N GLY A 53 -23.40 -0.67 0.30
CA GLY A 53 -24.85 -0.60 0.18
C GLY A 53 -25.42 0.52 -0.66
N GLY A 54 -24.87 0.83 -1.82
CA GLY A 54 -25.50 1.70 -2.81
C GLY A 54 -24.61 2.77 -3.39
N ALA A 55 -24.85 3.11 -4.65
CA ALA A 55 -23.97 3.93 -5.48
C ALA A 55 -23.60 5.28 -4.85
N GLY A 56 -24.57 6.01 -4.27
CA GLY A 56 -24.31 7.32 -3.67
C GLY A 56 -23.42 7.22 -2.43
N LEU A 57 -23.63 6.23 -1.56
CA LEU A 57 -22.80 5.99 -0.38
C LEU A 57 -21.41 5.52 -0.80
N GLU A 58 -21.31 4.61 -1.76
CA GLU A 58 -20.05 4.10 -2.27
C GLU A 58 -19.19 5.19 -2.89
N MET A 59 -19.77 6.10 -3.67
CA MET A 59 -19.05 7.25 -4.22
C MET A 59 -18.42 8.13 -3.12
N MET A 60 -19.13 8.38 -2.02
CA MET A 60 -18.58 9.16 -0.92
C MET A 60 -17.49 8.42 -0.17
N VAL A 61 -17.67 7.13 0.06
CA VAL A 61 -16.66 6.25 0.69
C VAL A 61 -15.41 6.20 -0.18
N LEU A 62 -15.51 5.96 -1.48
CA LEU A 62 -14.38 5.93 -2.42
C LEU A 62 -13.65 7.28 -2.47
N LYS A 63 -14.40 8.39 -2.51
CA LYS A 63 -13.81 9.74 -2.48
C LYS A 63 -13.01 9.96 -1.19
N ARG A 64 -13.54 9.57 -0.04
CA ARG A 64 -12.84 9.71 1.24
C ARG A 64 -11.64 8.77 1.32
N SER A 65 -11.77 7.54 0.83
CA SER A 65 -10.69 6.57 0.77
C SER A 65 -9.48 7.10 -0.03
N ARG A 66 -9.72 7.75 -1.18
CA ARG A 66 -8.66 8.42 -1.95
C ARG A 66 -7.95 9.50 -1.13
N SER A 67 -8.72 10.34 -0.43
CA SER A 67 -8.15 11.37 0.45
C SER A 67 -7.24 10.77 1.51
N MET A 68 -7.72 9.71 2.21
CA MET A 68 -6.95 9.03 3.26
C MET A 68 -5.65 8.41 2.77
N LEU A 69 -5.65 7.83 1.56
CA LEU A 69 -4.43 7.25 0.97
C LEU A 69 -3.35 8.30 0.66
N ASN A 70 -3.75 9.55 0.46
CA ASN A 70 -2.86 10.68 0.19
C ASN A 70 -2.46 11.45 1.46
N GLU A 71 -2.98 11.08 2.62
CA GLU A 71 -2.60 11.71 3.90
C GLU A 71 -1.20 11.27 4.32
N HIS A 72 -0.43 12.21 4.91
CA HIS A 72 0.96 11.96 5.31
C HIS A 72 1.10 11.17 6.61
N HIS A 73 0.04 11.06 7.40
CA HIS A 73 0.04 10.37 8.70
C HIS A 73 -0.64 9.01 8.56
N LEU A 74 0.14 7.96 8.41
CA LEU A 74 -0.32 6.58 8.36
C LEU A 74 0.28 5.78 9.53
N PRO A 75 -0.44 4.79 10.08
CA PRO A 75 -1.80 4.37 9.73
C PRO A 75 -2.86 5.41 10.12
N ALA A 76 -3.98 5.45 9.39
CA ALA A 76 -5.10 6.35 9.64
C ALA A 76 -6.42 5.57 9.71
N GLY A 77 -7.32 6.04 10.55
CA GLY A 77 -8.65 5.47 10.68
C GLY A 77 -9.66 6.51 11.13
N GLU A 78 -10.89 6.39 10.67
CA GLU A 78 -11.99 7.28 11.05
C GLU A 78 -13.32 6.55 11.05
N VAL A 79 -14.31 7.16 11.70
CA VAL A 79 -15.70 6.71 11.69
C VAL A 79 -16.58 7.79 11.08
N LEU A 80 -17.36 7.45 10.07
CA LEU A 80 -18.23 8.35 9.34
C LEU A 80 -19.68 7.91 9.45
N THR A 81 -20.59 8.84 9.69
CA THR A 81 -22.03 8.60 9.70
C THR A 81 -22.71 9.37 8.56
N PHE A 82 -23.42 8.64 7.72
CA PHE A 82 -24.20 9.20 6.61
C PHE A 82 -25.70 9.07 6.89
N GLY A 83 -26.42 10.17 6.70
CA GLY A 83 -27.89 10.17 6.67
C GLY A 83 -28.36 10.07 5.23
N LEU A 84 -29.12 9.01 4.92
CA LEU A 84 -29.54 8.68 3.54
C LEU A 84 -30.78 9.51 3.10
N ASN A 85 -30.76 10.80 3.36
CA ASN A 85 -31.69 11.81 2.83
C ASN A 85 -31.08 13.21 2.94
N LYS A 86 -31.53 14.14 2.09
CA LYS A 86 -31.04 15.53 2.05
C LYS A 86 -31.29 16.31 3.36
N GLY A 87 -32.28 15.92 4.15
CA GLY A 87 -32.67 16.57 5.39
C GLY A 87 -32.08 15.92 6.64
N ALA A 88 -31.17 14.96 6.51
CA ALA A 88 -30.55 14.30 7.66
C ALA A 88 -29.84 15.31 8.56
N LYS A 89 -30.17 15.31 9.85
CA LYS A 89 -29.59 16.18 10.88
C LYS A 89 -28.99 15.32 11.99
N GLY A 90 -27.98 15.83 12.64
CA GLY A 90 -27.32 15.19 13.78
C GLY A 90 -25.89 15.64 13.89
N TYR A 91 -25.27 15.39 15.05
CA TYR A 91 -23.86 15.62 15.26
C TYR A 91 -23.05 14.69 14.34
N GLU A 92 -22.14 15.26 13.56
CA GLU A 92 -21.26 14.53 12.62
C GLU A 92 -21.99 13.65 11.58
N VAL A 93 -23.23 14.00 11.21
CA VAL A 93 -23.98 13.31 10.16
C VAL A 93 -23.83 14.03 8.83
N THR A 94 -23.30 13.33 7.83
CA THR A 94 -23.23 13.83 6.45
C THR A 94 -24.50 13.46 5.69
N PRO A 95 -25.33 14.42 5.25
CA PRO A 95 -26.55 14.13 4.48
C PRO A 95 -26.19 13.68 3.06
N LEU A 96 -26.87 12.65 2.57
CA LEU A 96 -26.78 12.17 1.20
C LEU A 96 -28.09 12.39 0.44
N ASP A 97 -27.98 12.66 -0.84
CA ASP A 97 -29.13 12.68 -1.75
C ASP A 97 -29.58 11.25 -2.07
N SER A 98 -30.40 10.69 -1.20
CA SER A 98 -30.93 9.34 -1.33
C SER A 98 -32.41 9.32 -0.94
N LEU A 99 -33.15 8.39 -1.54
CA LEU A 99 -34.57 8.12 -1.21
C LEU A 99 -34.74 7.21 0.02
N CYS A 100 -33.63 6.65 0.54
CA CYS A 100 -33.64 5.84 1.74
C CYS A 100 -33.65 6.76 2.98
N GLY A 101 -34.48 6.50 3.95
CA GLY A 101 -34.65 7.36 5.13
C GLY A 101 -33.78 6.98 6.34
N GLY A 102 -32.81 6.09 6.18
CA GLY A 102 -32.00 5.54 7.26
C GLY A 102 -30.65 6.23 7.48
N ARG A 103 -29.87 5.67 8.39
CA ARG A 103 -28.47 6.07 8.67
C ARG A 103 -27.55 4.88 8.57
N VAL A 104 -26.32 5.13 8.12
CA VAL A 104 -25.24 4.15 8.05
C VAL A 104 -24.00 4.76 8.67
N THR A 105 -23.41 4.05 9.62
CA THR A 105 -22.11 4.38 10.20
C THR A 105 -21.07 3.37 9.67
N LEU A 106 -19.96 3.90 9.17
CA LEU A 106 -18.85 3.11 8.66
C LEU A 106 -17.57 3.44 9.43
N SER A 107 -16.74 2.42 9.65
CA SER A 107 -15.31 2.63 9.91
C SER A 107 -14.56 2.59 8.60
N LEU A 108 -13.63 3.52 8.41
CA LEU A 108 -12.64 3.52 7.34
C LEU A 108 -11.26 3.36 7.98
N GLU A 109 -10.45 2.49 7.45
CA GLU A 109 -9.13 2.16 8.01
C GLU A 109 -8.12 2.02 6.88
N VAL A 110 -6.97 2.67 6.99
CA VAL A 110 -5.85 2.50 6.06
C VAL A 110 -4.97 1.37 6.57
N LEU A 111 -4.98 0.27 5.86
CA LEU A 111 -4.11 -0.88 6.08
C LEU A 111 -2.82 -0.65 5.28
N VAL A 112 -1.69 -0.73 5.96
CA VAL A 112 -0.38 -0.56 5.35
C VAL A 112 0.35 -1.90 5.30
N PRO A 113 1.14 -2.17 4.24
CA PRO A 113 2.01 -3.34 4.19
C PRO A 113 2.99 -3.32 5.36
N MET A 114 3.40 -4.51 5.81
CA MET A 114 4.57 -4.60 6.69
C MET A 114 5.79 -4.08 5.92
N PRO A 115 6.69 -3.34 6.58
CA PRO A 115 7.92 -2.90 5.94
C PRO A 115 8.72 -4.07 5.38
N HIS A 116 9.23 -3.89 4.16
CA HIS A 116 10.14 -4.81 3.50
C HIS A 116 11.41 -4.03 3.13
N VAL A 117 12.49 -4.31 3.82
CA VAL A 117 13.75 -3.58 3.69
C VAL A 117 14.69 -4.30 2.73
N LEU A 118 15.19 -3.58 1.74
CA LEU A 118 16.28 -4.09 0.89
C LEU A 118 17.63 -3.66 1.48
N LEU A 119 18.42 -4.65 1.89
CA LEU A 119 19.78 -4.45 2.38
C LEU A 119 20.76 -4.60 1.21
N ILE A 120 21.45 -3.54 0.84
CA ILE A 120 22.46 -3.54 -0.22
C ILE A 120 23.83 -3.56 0.42
N GLY A 121 24.51 -4.72 0.34
CA GLY A 121 25.75 -5.03 1.03
C GLY A 121 25.53 -5.94 2.24
N GLY A 122 25.87 -7.24 2.12
CA GLY A 122 25.68 -8.28 3.14
C GLY A 122 26.76 -8.37 4.21
N GLY A 123 27.56 -7.31 4.39
CA GLY A 123 28.63 -7.25 5.40
C GLY A 123 28.11 -7.16 6.83
N HIS A 124 29.02 -6.85 7.76
CA HIS A 124 28.74 -6.84 9.20
C HIS A 124 27.52 -5.96 9.60
N CYS A 125 27.32 -4.83 8.91
CA CYS A 125 26.17 -3.97 9.19
C CYS A 125 24.84 -4.67 8.86
N ALA A 126 24.73 -5.29 7.68
CA ALA A 126 23.53 -6.02 7.31
C ALA A 126 23.27 -7.21 8.22
N GLN A 127 24.32 -7.97 8.57
CA GLN A 127 24.23 -9.10 9.52
C GLN A 127 23.79 -8.69 10.94
N ALA A 128 24.08 -7.44 11.33
CA ALA A 128 23.59 -6.90 12.60
C ALA A 128 22.16 -6.34 12.50
N ILE A 129 21.77 -5.80 11.33
CA ILE A 129 20.45 -5.20 11.10
C ILE A 129 19.38 -6.27 10.87
N ALA A 130 19.68 -7.32 10.09
CA ALA A 130 18.69 -8.34 9.73
C ALA A 130 17.99 -8.99 10.95
N PRO A 131 18.67 -9.42 12.01
CA PRO A 131 17.99 -9.92 13.21
C PRO A 131 17.11 -8.89 13.92
N ALA A 132 17.42 -7.59 13.82
CA ALA A 132 16.58 -6.55 14.37
C ALA A 132 15.31 -6.35 13.57
N LEU A 133 15.38 -6.45 12.22
CA LEU A 133 14.20 -6.45 11.35
C LEU A 133 13.31 -7.66 11.66
N ASP A 134 13.89 -8.85 11.80
CA ASP A 134 13.16 -10.06 12.17
C ASP A 134 12.43 -9.91 13.52
N ALA A 135 13.11 -9.32 14.51
CA ALA A 135 12.52 -9.08 15.83
C ALA A 135 11.36 -8.07 15.80
N LEU A 136 11.35 -7.15 14.81
CA LEU A 136 10.25 -6.22 14.53
C LEU A 136 9.12 -6.85 13.70
N GLY A 137 9.31 -8.07 13.20
CA GLY A 137 8.40 -8.72 12.26
C GLY A 137 8.42 -8.09 10.86
N TRP A 138 9.48 -7.34 10.52
CA TRP A 138 9.66 -6.76 9.20
C TRP A 138 10.30 -7.78 8.26
N SER A 139 9.92 -7.72 6.98
CA SER A 139 10.57 -8.50 5.94
C SER A 139 11.87 -7.82 5.50
N HIS A 140 12.82 -8.61 5.03
CA HIS A 140 14.02 -8.06 4.40
C HIS A 140 14.47 -8.94 3.22
N SER A 141 15.19 -8.32 2.29
CA SER A 141 15.93 -8.98 1.20
C SER A 141 17.35 -8.47 1.20
N ILE A 142 18.26 -9.27 0.68
CA ILE A 142 19.69 -8.94 0.68
C ILE A 142 20.23 -8.94 -0.76
N HIS A 143 21.07 -7.96 -1.08
CA HIS A 143 21.90 -7.93 -2.29
C HIS A 143 23.37 -7.83 -1.92
N ASP A 144 24.21 -8.69 -2.48
CA ASP A 144 25.68 -8.54 -2.49
C ASP A 144 26.25 -9.23 -3.74
N THR A 145 27.35 -8.73 -4.25
CA THR A 145 28.07 -9.32 -5.37
C THR A 145 28.90 -10.54 -4.98
N ARG A 146 29.09 -10.75 -3.67
CA ARG A 146 29.88 -11.85 -3.09
C ARG A 146 28.93 -12.91 -2.53
N GLU A 147 29.09 -14.15 -2.95
CA GLU A 147 28.23 -15.28 -2.56
C GLU A 147 28.21 -15.50 -1.03
N ASP A 148 29.36 -15.40 -0.35
CA ASP A 148 29.48 -15.59 1.09
C ASP A 148 28.66 -14.58 1.91
N PHE A 149 28.31 -13.45 1.31
CA PHE A 149 27.55 -12.36 1.94
C PHE A 149 26.10 -12.24 1.42
N CYS A 150 25.64 -13.17 0.58
CA CYS A 150 24.30 -13.15 -0.01
C CYS A 150 23.73 -14.56 -0.14
N ASN A 151 23.64 -15.29 0.95
CA ASN A 151 23.19 -16.68 0.98
C ASN A 151 22.31 -16.97 2.21
N LEU A 152 21.71 -18.16 2.21
CA LEU A 152 20.79 -18.61 3.28
C LEU A 152 21.48 -18.79 4.65
N GLU A 153 22.79 -19.08 4.67
CA GLU A 153 23.54 -19.25 5.93
C GLU A 153 23.73 -17.91 6.61
N ALA A 154 24.12 -16.87 5.85
CA ALA A 154 24.32 -15.52 6.37
C ALA A 154 23.00 -14.80 6.71
N PHE A 155 21.92 -15.05 5.94
CA PHE A 155 20.62 -14.40 6.09
C PHE A 155 19.47 -15.41 5.99
N PRO A 156 19.24 -16.25 7.03
CA PRO A 156 18.30 -17.38 6.95
C PRO A 156 16.83 -16.95 6.79
N ASN A 157 16.47 -15.73 7.18
CA ASN A 157 15.11 -15.22 7.12
C ASN A 157 14.88 -14.20 5.99
N ALA A 158 15.88 -13.94 5.13
CA ALA A 158 15.70 -13.05 4.00
C ALA A 158 14.71 -13.65 2.98
N ASN A 159 13.80 -12.82 2.50
CA ASN A 159 12.82 -13.23 1.48
C ASN A 159 13.50 -13.54 0.14
N HIS A 160 14.50 -12.74 -0.21
CA HIS A 160 15.28 -12.93 -1.43
C HIS A 160 16.78 -12.71 -1.18
N HIS A 161 17.58 -13.58 -1.78
CA HIS A 161 19.03 -13.48 -1.83
C HIS A 161 19.41 -13.09 -3.27
N LEU A 162 19.69 -11.82 -3.50
CA LEU A 162 19.98 -11.25 -4.81
C LEU A 162 21.50 -11.25 -5.04
N HIS A 163 22.08 -12.45 -5.18
CA HIS A 163 23.49 -12.61 -5.53
C HIS A 163 23.68 -12.37 -7.02
N MET A 164 24.09 -11.17 -7.39
CA MET A 164 24.33 -10.77 -8.79
C MET A 164 25.25 -9.56 -8.83
N ASP A 165 25.87 -9.33 -10.01
CA ASP A 165 26.64 -8.11 -10.25
C ASP A 165 25.74 -6.86 -10.30
N ILE A 166 26.39 -5.67 -10.29
CA ILE A 166 25.69 -4.39 -10.20
C ILE A 166 24.81 -4.12 -11.42
N ASP A 167 25.31 -4.43 -12.61
CA ASP A 167 24.58 -4.16 -13.86
C ASP A 167 23.34 -5.06 -13.94
N SER A 168 23.48 -6.33 -13.57
CA SER A 168 22.36 -7.26 -13.44
C SER A 168 21.36 -6.82 -12.38
N PHE A 169 21.84 -6.32 -11.23
CA PHE A 169 20.98 -5.80 -10.17
C PHE A 169 20.14 -4.60 -10.66
N VAL A 170 20.76 -3.62 -11.29
CA VAL A 170 20.07 -2.45 -11.85
C VAL A 170 19.09 -2.86 -12.96
N GLY A 171 19.50 -3.79 -13.84
CA GLY A 171 18.65 -4.29 -14.92
C GLY A 171 17.47 -5.15 -14.45
N HIS A 172 17.59 -5.81 -13.29
CA HIS A 172 16.55 -6.66 -12.71
C HIS A 172 15.42 -5.83 -12.05
N HIS A 173 15.73 -4.65 -11.58
CA HIS A 173 14.80 -3.83 -10.80
C HIS A 173 14.02 -2.85 -11.68
N SER A 174 12.82 -3.26 -12.11
CA SER A 174 11.81 -2.28 -12.58
C SER A 174 11.27 -1.47 -11.39
N ALA A 175 10.64 -0.33 -11.67
CA ALA A 175 9.99 0.45 -10.62
C ALA A 175 8.89 -0.34 -9.89
N GLU A 176 8.24 -1.30 -10.55
CA GLU A 176 7.27 -2.21 -9.93
C GLU A 176 7.95 -3.14 -8.92
N VAL A 177 9.12 -3.72 -9.25
CA VAL A 177 9.91 -4.53 -8.32
C VAL A 177 10.42 -3.68 -7.16
N LEU A 178 10.85 -2.44 -7.41
CA LEU A 178 11.30 -1.53 -6.35
C LEU A 178 10.18 -1.11 -5.40
N SER A 179 8.93 -1.04 -5.88
CA SER A 179 7.77 -0.64 -5.06
C SER A 179 7.42 -1.63 -3.96
N GLN A 180 7.93 -2.86 -4.01
CA GLN A 180 7.74 -3.85 -2.93
C GLN A 180 8.59 -3.53 -1.68
N TYR A 181 9.65 -2.74 -1.83
CA TYR A 181 10.50 -2.35 -0.72
C TYR A 181 10.02 -1.03 -0.11
N SER A 182 9.81 -1.01 1.20
CA SER A 182 9.50 0.20 1.94
C SER A 182 10.72 1.11 2.10
N ASP A 183 11.89 0.48 2.26
CA ASP A 183 13.16 1.13 2.53
C ASP A 183 14.31 0.40 1.84
N VAL A 184 15.35 1.14 1.47
CA VAL A 184 16.59 0.60 0.91
C VAL A 184 17.76 1.13 1.72
N LEU A 185 18.57 0.25 2.28
CA LEU A 185 19.76 0.58 3.04
C LEU A 185 21.01 0.23 2.23
N PHE A 186 21.80 1.23 1.88
CA PHE A 186 23.10 1.05 1.25
C PHE A 186 24.15 0.87 2.33
N LEU A 187 24.70 -0.34 2.44
CA LEU A 187 25.61 -0.79 3.51
C LEU A 187 26.94 -1.29 2.95
N GLY A 188 27.19 -0.98 1.68
CA GLY A 188 28.44 -1.32 1.00
C GLY A 188 29.64 -0.58 1.59
N HIS A 189 30.83 -1.06 1.27
CA HIS A 189 32.09 -0.41 1.63
C HIS A 189 32.69 0.34 0.45
N ASP A 190 32.19 0.14 -0.76
CA ASP A 190 32.61 0.81 -1.98
C ASP A 190 31.58 1.86 -2.39
N TRP A 191 31.96 3.13 -2.22
CA TRP A 191 31.12 4.26 -2.56
C TRP A 191 30.72 4.30 -4.04
N SER A 192 31.62 3.91 -4.95
CA SER A 192 31.34 3.97 -6.39
C SER A 192 30.31 2.92 -6.82
N GLU A 193 30.36 1.74 -6.23
CA GLU A 193 29.36 0.69 -6.42
C GLU A 193 27.99 1.10 -5.88
N ASP A 194 27.94 1.61 -4.64
CA ASP A 194 26.69 2.06 -4.02
C ASP A 194 26.08 3.25 -4.76
N GLN A 195 26.91 4.16 -5.28
CA GLN A 195 26.45 5.24 -6.14
C GLN A 195 25.83 4.74 -7.43
N THR A 196 26.43 3.75 -8.09
CA THR A 196 25.91 3.15 -9.32
C THR A 196 24.54 2.48 -9.08
N ARG A 197 24.41 1.72 -7.99
CA ARG A 197 23.14 1.10 -7.58
C ARG A 197 22.07 2.14 -7.31
N LEU A 198 22.39 3.17 -6.52
CA LEU A 198 21.47 4.25 -6.18
C LEU A 198 20.97 5.00 -7.43
N LEU A 199 21.88 5.40 -8.31
CA LEU A 199 21.53 6.11 -9.55
C LEU A 199 20.67 5.26 -10.48
N GLY A 200 20.99 3.96 -10.60
CA GLY A 200 20.19 3.02 -11.37
C GLY A 200 18.77 2.90 -10.84
N MET A 201 18.60 2.73 -9.53
CA MET A 201 17.29 2.65 -8.89
C MET A 201 16.49 3.96 -9.05
N LEU A 202 17.10 5.11 -8.85
CA LEU A 202 16.46 6.42 -9.05
C LEU A 202 16.00 6.62 -10.50
N THR A 203 16.80 6.18 -11.47
CA THR A 203 16.44 6.25 -12.89
C THR A 203 15.19 5.41 -13.19
N CYS A 204 15.09 4.21 -12.64
CA CYS A 204 13.91 3.35 -12.79
C CYS A 204 12.64 4.02 -12.20
N ILE A 205 12.74 4.61 -11.02
CA ILE A 205 11.63 5.30 -10.36
C ILE A 205 11.18 6.54 -11.17
N GLN A 206 12.12 7.34 -11.65
CA GLN A 206 11.84 8.54 -12.45
C GLN A 206 11.19 8.20 -13.80
N ALA A 207 11.65 7.14 -14.46
CA ALA A 207 11.05 6.69 -15.72
C ALA A 207 9.57 6.31 -15.56
N GLN A 208 9.20 5.67 -14.46
CA GLN A 208 7.79 5.36 -14.17
C GLN A 208 6.97 6.63 -13.86
N GLY A 209 7.51 7.56 -13.07
CA GLY A 209 6.85 8.83 -12.78
C GLY A 209 6.57 9.66 -14.03
N ALA A 210 7.49 9.65 -15.00
CA ALA A 210 7.31 10.33 -16.29
C ALA A 210 6.21 9.67 -17.14
N LEU A 211 6.10 8.33 -17.14
CA LEU A 211 5.04 7.60 -17.84
C LEU A 211 3.65 7.88 -17.25
N MET A 212 3.54 7.98 -15.93
CA MET A 212 2.27 8.30 -15.26
C MET A 212 1.80 9.72 -15.54
N ASN A 213 2.74 10.69 -15.56
CA ASN A 213 2.42 12.10 -15.85
C ASN A 213 2.16 12.38 -17.35
N GLY A 214 2.62 11.51 -18.26
CA GLY A 214 2.42 11.65 -19.70
C GLY A 214 1.05 11.20 -20.19
N GLN A 215 0.27 10.51 -19.38
CA GLN A 215 -1.09 10.06 -19.74
C GLN A 215 -2.16 11.15 -19.58
N ASP A 216 -1.86 12.26 -18.91
CA ASP A 216 -2.78 13.40 -18.71
C ASP A 216 -2.57 14.57 -19.70
N ALA A 217 -1.78 14.40 -20.73
CA ALA A 217 -1.65 15.43 -21.77
C ALA A 217 -2.89 15.36 -22.71
N PRO A 218 -3.74 16.42 -22.78
CA PRO A 218 -4.86 16.43 -23.72
C PRO A 218 -4.31 16.37 -25.13
N ALA A 219 -4.89 15.49 -25.95
CA ALA A 219 -4.63 15.45 -27.37
C ALA A 219 -4.91 16.84 -27.96
N SER A 220 -3.86 17.50 -28.44
CA SER A 220 -3.98 18.77 -29.16
C SER A 220 -4.68 18.47 -30.51
N GLU A 221 -5.85 19.09 -30.70
CA GLU A 221 -6.51 19.20 -31.98
C GLU A 221 -5.63 19.94 -33.03
#